data_379855912f7b5744fc975ba89abb1c65
#
_entry.id   379855912f7b5744fc975ba89abb1c65
#
_cell.length_a   1.000
_cell.length_b   1.000
_cell.length_c   1.000
_cell.angle_alpha   90.00
_cell.angle_beta   90.00
_cell.angle_gamma   90.00
#
_symmetry.space_group_name_H-M   'P 1'
#
loop_
_entity.id
_entity.type
_entity.pdbx_description
1 polymer ?
#
loop_
_entity_poly.entity_id
_entity_poly.type
_entity_poly.pdbx_seq_one_letter_code
_entity_poly.pdbx_strand_id
1 'polypeptide(L)'
;PEDGSHVAATGADALPAGNYRIVESGAPEGYDASDASVAFAVKACEVRALTGDPVTDEVFRGGVQVTKSDKELQASEALAGSGHKEAPGEHPGLDGIEFTVTNRSAHKVLVDGEWREPGEAVATLTTAWNDEAGAYTAQTAANALPYGTYDVRETATNGSYLLTDGEPRTFEVRTGGEIVSASEDGDALEFRDQVVRNDLELSKKSESDNAGLMVPFAIENAATGETHVLVTDRNGDASTASSWNKHSRDTNANDALLGHEGPIA
;
A
#
# COMPACT_ATOMS: atom_id res chain seq x y z
N PRO A 1 -14.98 32.91 -19.37
CA PRO A 1 -16.01 32.34 -20.25
C PRO A 1 -16.73 31.21 -19.54
N GLU A 2 -18.01 30.96 -19.91
CA GLU A 2 -18.84 29.92 -19.28
C GLU A 2 -18.38 28.49 -19.63
N ASP A 3 -17.45 28.36 -20.58
CA ASP A 3 -16.85 27.08 -21.02
C ASP A 3 -15.60 26.67 -20.26
N GLY A 4 -15.23 27.42 -19.20
CA GLY A 4 -14.02 27.15 -18.41
C GLY A 4 -12.71 27.57 -19.09
N SER A 5 -12.74 28.17 -20.27
CA SER A 5 -11.53 28.70 -20.91
C SER A 5 -11.01 29.96 -20.21
N HIS A 6 -9.69 30.11 -20.13
CA HIS A 6 -9.06 31.32 -19.65
C HIS A 6 -8.54 32.14 -20.86
N VAL A 7 -8.83 33.42 -20.89
CA VAL A 7 -8.47 34.31 -21.99
C VAL A 7 -7.61 35.47 -21.47
N ALA A 8 -6.48 35.68 -22.12
CA ALA A 8 -5.66 36.87 -21.90
C ALA A 8 -5.73 37.76 -23.16
N ALA A 9 -5.72 39.07 -22.97
CA ALA A 9 -5.70 40.03 -24.04
C ALA A 9 -4.74 41.18 -23.76
N THR A 10 -4.13 41.70 -24.82
CA THR A 10 -3.39 42.97 -24.74
C THR A 10 -4.37 44.15 -24.71
N GLY A 11 -3.94 45.28 -24.16
CA GLY A 11 -4.70 46.54 -24.33
C GLY A 11 -4.86 46.92 -25.79
N ALA A 12 -5.89 47.75 -26.08
CA ALA A 12 -6.04 48.37 -27.38
C ALA A 12 -4.75 49.14 -27.72
N ASP A 13 -4.30 49.06 -28.96
CA ASP A 13 -3.14 49.76 -29.49
C ASP A 13 -1.77 49.36 -28.83
N ALA A 14 -1.74 48.27 -28.09
CA ALA A 14 -0.53 47.82 -27.37
C ALA A 14 0.58 47.34 -28.33
N LEU A 15 0.19 46.75 -29.47
CA LEU A 15 1.17 46.15 -30.41
C LEU A 15 1.19 46.94 -31.72
N PRO A 16 2.34 47.55 -32.12
CA PRO A 16 2.54 48.09 -33.43
C PRO A 16 2.31 47.09 -34.57
N ALA A 17 2.10 47.54 -35.79
CA ALA A 17 2.04 46.66 -36.94
C ALA A 17 3.34 45.87 -37.11
N GLY A 18 3.24 44.54 -37.24
CA GLY A 18 4.41 43.67 -37.31
C GLY A 18 4.08 42.19 -37.18
N ASN A 19 5.10 41.34 -37.25
CA ASN A 19 5.01 39.92 -37.02
C ASN A 19 5.43 39.57 -35.59
N TYR A 20 4.62 38.80 -34.92
CA TYR A 20 4.80 38.45 -33.53
C TYR A 20 4.70 36.94 -33.34
N ARG A 21 5.23 36.47 -32.22
CA ARG A 21 5.08 35.10 -31.72
C ARG A 21 4.72 35.16 -30.24
N ILE A 22 3.68 34.45 -29.86
CA ILE A 22 3.34 34.19 -28.47
C ILE A 22 4.03 32.88 -28.10
N VAL A 23 4.69 32.87 -26.96
CA VAL A 23 5.30 31.68 -26.33
C VAL A 23 4.88 31.71 -24.90
N GLU A 24 4.47 30.56 -24.37
CA GLU A 24 4.24 30.42 -22.96
C GLU A 24 5.55 30.59 -22.18
N SER A 25 5.54 31.34 -21.10
CA SER A 25 6.73 31.60 -20.28
C SER A 25 6.72 30.87 -18.93
N GLY A 26 5.66 30.16 -18.61
CA GLY A 26 5.50 29.36 -17.41
C GLY A 26 4.08 28.86 -17.25
N ALA A 27 3.95 27.64 -16.77
CA ALA A 27 2.69 26.98 -16.44
C ALA A 27 2.28 27.22 -14.98
N PRO A 28 1.01 27.08 -14.66
CA PRO A 28 0.54 27.03 -13.28
C PRO A 28 1.13 25.81 -12.53
N GLU A 29 1.10 25.86 -11.22
CA GLU A 29 1.52 24.72 -10.39
C GLU A 29 0.71 23.47 -10.76
N GLY A 30 1.40 22.35 -10.94
CA GLY A 30 0.81 21.07 -11.33
C GLY A 30 0.75 20.81 -12.83
N TYR A 31 1.25 21.73 -13.65
CA TYR A 31 1.24 21.58 -15.10
C TYR A 31 2.62 21.76 -15.69
N ASP A 32 2.88 21.01 -16.77
CA ASP A 32 4.05 21.24 -17.64
C ASP A 32 3.74 22.39 -18.61
N ALA A 33 4.65 23.36 -18.70
CA ALA A 33 4.53 24.42 -19.66
C ALA A 33 4.61 23.87 -21.09
N SER A 34 3.69 24.29 -21.93
CA SER A 34 3.70 23.93 -23.33
C SER A 34 4.83 24.64 -24.09
N ASP A 35 5.59 23.88 -24.87
CA ASP A 35 6.57 24.45 -25.84
C ASP A 35 5.89 25.06 -27.07
N ALA A 36 4.55 25.07 -27.11
CA ALA A 36 3.80 25.59 -28.24
C ALA A 36 4.01 27.09 -28.42
N SER A 37 4.11 27.49 -29.66
CA SER A 37 4.20 28.91 -30.02
C SER A 37 3.25 29.24 -31.16
N VAL A 38 2.56 30.37 -31.03
CA VAL A 38 1.64 30.86 -32.06
C VAL A 38 2.20 32.11 -32.72
N ALA A 39 2.48 32.03 -34.03
CA ALA A 39 2.90 33.16 -34.81
C ALA A 39 1.72 33.91 -35.39
N PHE A 40 1.72 35.23 -35.33
CA PHE A 40 0.65 36.08 -35.90
C PHE A 40 1.19 37.40 -36.39
N ALA A 41 0.42 38.06 -37.23
CA ALA A 41 0.75 39.41 -37.73
C ALA A 41 -0.29 40.39 -37.23
N VAL A 42 0.16 41.53 -36.73
CA VAL A 42 -0.67 42.71 -36.43
C VAL A 42 -0.65 43.63 -37.63
N LYS A 43 -1.83 43.98 -38.16
CA LYS A 43 -2.03 44.93 -39.24
C LYS A 43 -2.74 46.19 -38.72
N ALA A 44 -2.53 47.30 -39.39
CA ALA A 44 -3.20 48.54 -39.01
C ALA A 44 -4.74 48.39 -38.97
N CYS A 45 -5.36 48.89 -37.92
CA CYS A 45 -6.83 48.89 -37.70
C CYS A 45 -7.52 47.52 -37.64
N GLU A 46 -6.78 46.47 -37.27
CA GLU A 46 -7.35 45.12 -37.15
C GLU A 46 -7.16 44.60 -35.71
N VAL A 47 -8.26 44.18 -35.07
CA VAL A 47 -8.21 43.39 -33.83
C VAL A 47 -8.17 41.92 -34.22
N ARG A 48 -7.10 41.24 -33.87
CA ARG A 48 -6.95 39.81 -34.17
C ARG A 48 -7.21 38.96 -32.93
N ALA A 49 -8.24 38.14 -33.00
CA ALA A 49 -8.44 37.07 -32.05
C ALA A 49 -7.65 35.83 -32.48
N LEU A 50 -6.83 35.31 -31.60
CA LEU A 50 -6.15 34.04 -31.78
C LEU A 50 -7.02 32.95 -31.14
N THR A 51 -8.18 32.70 -31.75
CA THR A 51 -9.20 31.74 -31.28
C THR A 51 -9.06 30.38 -31.97
N GLY A 52 -7.88 30.11 -32.56
CA GLY A 52 -7.56 28.82 -33.15
C GLY A 52 -7.41 27.72 -32.08
N ASP A 53 -6.52 26.78 -32.30
CA ASP A 53 -6.29 25.71 -31.35
C ASP A 53 -5.80 26.30 -30.02
N PRO A 54 -6.45 25.99 -28.89
CA PRO A 54 -6.00 26.46 -27.59
C PRO A 54 -4.61 25.90 -27.29
N VAL A 55 -3.78 26.68 -26.63
CA VAL A 55 -2.56 26.17 -26.00
C VAL A 55 -2.99 25.38 -24.77
N THR A 56 -2.56 24.13 -24.69
CA THR A 56 -2.94 23.22 -23.61
C THR A 56 -1.71 22.72 -22.91
N ASP A 57 -1.73 22.74 -21.60
CA ASP A 57 -0.70 22.17 -20.74
C ASP A 57 -1.10 20.78 -20.28
N GLU A 58 -0.11 19.94 -20.09
CA GLU A 58 -0.31 18.62 -19.50
C GLU A 58 -0.19 18.70 -17.97
N VAL A 59 -1.13 18.07 -17.26
CA VAL A 59 -1.04 17.96 -15.80
C VAL A 59 0.06 16.95 -15.43
N PHE A 60 0.88 17.28 -14.45
CA PHE A 60 1.82 16.33 -13.87
C PHE A 60 1.09 15.09 -13.38
N ARG A 61 1.69 13.94 -13.63
CA ARG A 61 1.17 12.66 -13.12
C ARG A 61 2.31 11.90 -12.45
N GLY A 62 2.02 11.34 -11.30
CA GLY A 62 2.88 10.48 -10.53
C GLY A 62 2.20 9.16 -10.17
N GLY A 63 2.79 8.46 -9.24
CA GLY A 63 2.22 7.25 -8.67
C GLY A 63 2.45 7.19 -7.17
N VAL A 64 1.97 6.12 -6.54
CA VAL A 64 2.19 5.83 -5.13
C VAL A 64 2.61 4.37 -4.95
N GLN A 65 3.49 4.12 -4.00
CA GLN A 65 3.86 2.80 -3.52
C GLN A 65 3.66 2.72 -2.01
N VAL A 66 3.03 1.65 -1.56
CA VAL A 66 2.94 1.30 -0.14
C VAL A 66 3.75 0.05 0.13
N THR A 67 4.28 -0.07 1.35
CA THR A 67 4.94 -1.26 1.86
C THR A 67 4.09 -1.90 2.94
N LYS A 68 3.98 -3.22 2.92
CA LYS A 68 3.27 -3.99 3.92
C LYS A 68 4.22 -4.83 4.74
N SER A 69 4.08 -4.79 6.06
CA SER A 69 4.91 -5.56 6.98
C SER A 69 4.10 -6.19 8.11
N ASP A 70 4.69 -7.22 8.72
CA ASP A 70 4.15 -7.90 9.89
C ASP A 70 4.52 -7.13 11.16
N LYS A 71 3.54 -6.91 12.02
CA LYS A 71 3.71 -6.13 13.25
C LYS A 71 4.57 -6.85 14.29
N GLU A 72 4.51 -8.17 14.34
CA GLU A 72 5.29 -8.96 15.29
C GLU A 72 6.74 -9.10 14.85
N LEU A 73 6.96 -9.41 13.57
CA LEU A 73 8.30 -9.54 13.00
C LEU A 73 8.94 -8.19 12.71
N GLN A 74 8.15 -7.12 12.64
CA GLN A 74 8.60 -5.78 12.24
C GLN A 74 9.37 -5.80 10.91
N ALA A 75 9.00 -6.71 10.03
CA ALA A 75 9.62 -6.94 8.75
C ALA A 75 8.57 -7.08 7.65
N SER A 76 8.88 -6.56 6.48
CA SER A 76 8.12 -6.82 5.26
C SER A 76 8.27 -8.26 4.78
N GLU A 77 9.31 -8.92 5.25
CA GLU A 77 9.67 -10.32 5.02
C GLU A 77 8.74 -11.31 5.70
N ALA A 78 7.67 -10.87 6.34
CA ALA A 78 6.70 -11.82 6.85
C ALA A 78 6.34 -12.76 5.71
N LEU A 79 7.26 -13.51 5.50
CA LEU A 79 7.51 -14.72 4.79
C LEU A 79 6.69 -14.76 3.54
N ALA A 80 7.32 -14.33 2.54
CA ALA A 80 6.89 -14.60 1.20
C ALA A 80 6.52 -16.08 1.13
N GLY A 81 5.43 -16.44 1.75
CA GLY A 81 4.84 -17.75 1.73
C GLY A 81 5.85 -18.89 1.53
N SER A 82 5.51 -19.84 0.75
CA SER A 82 6.36 -20.99 0.41
C SER A 82 7.70 -20.68 -0.29
N GLY A 83 8.02 -19.44 -0.60
CA GLY A 83 9.29 -19.06 -1.24
C GLY A 83 10.49 -19.15 -0.29
N HIS A 84 10.29 -19.03 1.01
CA HIS A 84 11.34 -19.10 2.01
C HIS A 84 11.41 -20.47 2.69
N LYS A 85 11.58 -21.51 1.91
CA LYS A 85 11.79 -22.87 2.43
C LYS A 85 13.07 -23.02 3.26
N GLU A 86 13.99 -22.09 3.16
CA GLU A 86 15.26 -22.10 3.90
C GLU A 86 15.17 -21.40 5.26
N ALA A 87 14.19 -20.55 5.43
CA ALA A 87 13.78 -20.00 6.71
C ALA A 87 12.28 -20.28 6.84
N PRO A 88 11.86 -21.35 7.52
CA PRO A 88 10.45 -21.63 7.72
C PRO A 88 9.83 -20.44 8.39
N GLY A 89 8.86 -19.89 7.72
CA GLY A 89 8.22 -18.71 8.16
C GLY A 89 7.31 -18.94 9.32
N GLU A 90 7.58 -18.21 10.37
CA GLU A 90 6.70 -18.22 11.54
C GLU A 90 5.32 -17.63 11.21
N HIS A 91 5.23 -16.83 10.13
CA HIS A 91 4.02 -16.10 9.76
C HIS A 91 3.65 -16.32 8.30
N PRO A 92 2.37 -16.23 7.94
CA PRO A 92 1.92 -16.32 6.56
C PRO A 92 2.38 -15.11 5.73
N GLY A 93 2.36 -15.24 4.42
CA GLY A 93 2.69 -14.15 3.48
C GLY A 93 1.70 -13.00 3.54
N LEU A 94 2.15 -11.84 3.08
CA LEU A 94 1.38 -10.59 3.04
C LEU A 94 0.86 -10.26 1.62
N ASP A 95 0.75 -11.27 0.76
CA ASP A 95 0.14 -11.12 -0.57
C ASP A 95 -1.38 -10.91 -0.46
N GLY A 96 -1.94 -10.18 -1.43
CA GLY A 96 -3.39 -10.05 -1.57
C GLY A 96 -4.05 -9.10 -0.57
N ILE A 97 -3.28 -8.26 0.11
CA ILE A 97 -3.80 -7.22 1.00
C ILE A 97 -4.18 -6.02 0.15
N GLU A 98 -5.37 -5.45 0.36
CA GLU A 98 -5.91 -4.41 -0.50
C GLU A 98 -5.82 -3.02 0.14
N PHE A 99 -5.47 -2.04 -0.70
CA PHE A 99 -5.44 -0.62 -0.36
C PHE A 99 -6.31 0.17 -1.33
N THR A 100 -7.00 1.16 -0.80
CA THR A 100 -7.74 2.13 -1.61
C THR A 100 -7.05 3.48 -1.55
N VAL A 101 -6.81 4.07 -2.72
CA VAL A 101 -6.37 5.45 -2.88
C VAL A 101 -7.57 6.33 -3.16
N THR A 102 -7.71 7.42 -2.42
CA THR A 102 -8.85 8.33 -2.48
C THR A 102 -8.39 9.74 -2.81
N ASN A 103 -9.11 10.46 -3.68
CA ASN A 103 -8.86 11.87 -3.95
C ASN A 103 -9.15 12.72 -2.71
N ARG A 104 -8.14 13.41 -2.19
CA ARG A 104 -8.26 14.36 -1.08
C ARG A 104 -8.03 15.80 -1.50
N SER A 105 -7.76 16.03 -2.78
CA SER A 105 -7.63 17.39 -3.32
C SER A 105 -8.92 18.18 -3.15
N ALA A 106 -8.84 19.51 -3.15
CA ALA A 106 -10.02 20.39 -3.10
C ALA A 106 -10.82 20.39 -4.42
N HIS A 107 -10.34 19.71 -5.45
CA HIS A 107 -10.91 19.63 -6.78
C HIS A 107 -10.97 18.21 -7.29
N LYS A 108 -11.81 17.98 -8.29
CA LYS A 108 -11.86 16.71 -8.99
C LYS A 108 -10.60 16.46 -9.82
N VAL A 109 -10.23 15.22 -9.96
CA VAL A 109 -9.08 14.74 -10.74
C VAL A 109 -9.54 13.81 -11.85
N LEU A 110 -8.83 13.80 -12.98
CA LEU A 110 -9.11 12.92 -14.10
C LEU A 110 -8.21 11.69 -14.02
N VAL A 111 -8.79 10.51 -13.72
CA VAL A 111 -8.08 9.23 -13.65
C VAL A 111 -8.75 8.24 -14.59
N ASP A 112 -7.98 7.62 -15.47
CA ASP A 112 -8.46 6.64 -16.47
C ASP A 112 -9.64 7.13 -17.32
N GLY A 113 -9.64 8.45 -17.64
CA GLY A 113 -10.69 9.08 -18.44
C GLY A 113 -11.97 9.42 -17.69
N GLU A 114 -12.02 9.20 -16.38
CA GLU A 114 -13.15 9.51 -15.51
C GLU A 114 -12.81 10.59 -14.49
N TRP A 115 -13.73 11.52 -14.29
CA TRP A 115 -13.60 12.52 -13.23
C TRP A 115 -13.93 11.91 -11.87
N ARG A 116 -13.02 12.10 -10.91
CA ARG A 116 -13.17 11.68 -9.52
C ARG A 116 -13.26 12.89 -8.61
N GLU A 117 -14.40 13.05 -7.96
CA GLU A 117 -14.64 14.13 -7.01
C GLU A 117 -13.79 13.94 -5.72
N PRO A 118 -13.60 15.00 -4.91
CA PRO A 118 -13.01 14.86 -3.58
C PRO A 118 -13.74 13.81 -2.74
N GLY A 119 -13.00 12.87 -2.17
CA GLY A 119 -13.53 11.74 -1.39
C GLY A 119 -13.80 10.47 -2.19
N GLU A 120 -13.72 10.50 -3.53
CA GLU A 120 -13.90 9.30 -4.35
C GLU A 120 -12.59 8.50 -4.50
N ALA A 121 -12.75 7.18 -4.59
CA ALA A 121 -11.64 6.29 -4.86
C ALA A 121 -11.10 6.50 -6.28
N VAL A 122 -9.78 6.57 -6.41
CA VAL A 122 -9.06 6.75 -7.67
C VAL A 122 -8.25 5.53 -8.08
N ALA A 123 -7.88 4.67 -7.13
CA ALA A 123 -7.18 3.42 -7.40
C ALA A 123 -7.42 2.40 -6.28
N THR A 124 -7.33 1.12 -6.64
CA THR A 124 -7.19 0.01 -5.68
C THR A 124 -5.88 -0.68 -5.97
N LEU A 125 -5.11 -0.96 -4.91
CA LEU A 125 -3.82 -1.60 -4.97
C LEU A 125 -3.88 -2.92 -4.22
N THR A 126 -3.12 -3.91 -4.67
CA THR A 126 -3.03 -5.21 -4.00
C THR A 126 -1.57 -5.57 -3.81
N THR A 127 -1.21 -6.02 -2.61
CA THR A 127 0.16 -6.37 -2.29
C THR A 127 0.62 -7.65 -2.97
N ALA A 128 1.86 -7.64 -3.38
CA ALA A 128 2.61 -8.80 -3.84
C ALA A 128 4.08 -8.67 -3.41
N TRP A 129 4.78 -9.81 -3.34
CA TRP A 129 6.21 -9.81 -3.09
C TRP A 129 6.96 -9.08 -4.22
N ASN A 130 7.83 -8.18 -3.86
CA ASN A 130 8.67 -7.42 -4.77
C ASN A 130 10.14 -7.77 -4.51
N ASP A 131 10.74 -8.54 -5.42
CA ASP A 131 12.13 -9.01 -5.30
C ASP A 131 13.14 -7.86 -5.27
N GLU A 132 12.88 -6.78 -5.98
CA GLU A 132 13.77 -5.62 -6.04
C GLU A 132 13.75 -4.85 -4.72
N ALA A 133 12.58 -4.68 -4.12
CA ALA A 133 12.41 -4.02 -2.83
C ALA A 133 12.75 -4.94 -1.65
N GLY A 134 12.75 -6.26 -1.84
CA GLY A 134 12.85 -7.24 -0.77
C GLY A 134 11.69 -7.14 0.22
N ALA A 135 10.49 -6.80 -0.26
CA ALA A 135 9.34 -6.45 0.58
C ALA A 135 8.01 -6.74 -0.12
N TYR A 136 6.94 -6.87 0.64
CA TYR A 136 5.59 -6.82 0.08
C TYR A 136 5.21 -5.38 -0.21
N THR A 137 4.92 -5.09 -1.47
CA THR A 137 4.55 -3.75 -1.92
C THR A 137 3.28 -3.78 -2.76
N ALA A 138 2.60 -2.65 -2.83
CA ALA A 138 1.55 -2.40 -3.78
C ALA A 138 1.72 -1.00 -4.36
N GLN A 139 1.61 -0.85 -5.69
CA GLN A 139 1.88 0.44 -6.32
C GLN A 139 0.99 0.70 -7.52
N THR A 140 0.81 1.97 -7.86
CA THR A 140 0.25 2.41 -9.14
C THR A 140 1.36 2.52 -10.21
N ALA A 141 0.96 2.74 -11.45
CA ALA A 141 1.91 3.22 -12.45
C ALA A 141 2.42 4.64 -12.10
N ALA A 142 3.63 4.99 -12.56
CA ALA A 142 4.28 6.29 -12.29
C ALA A 142 3.57 7.50 -12.89
N ASN A 143 2.53 7.28 -13.71
CA ASN A 143 1.74 8.32 -14.37
C ASN A 143 0.23 8.15 -14.14
N ALA A 144 -0.16 7.37 -13.12
CA ALA A 144 -1.56 7.07 -12.85
C ALA A 144 -2.32 8.25 -12.23
N LEU A 145 -1.71 8.91 -11.24
CA LEU A 145 -2.35 9.92 -10.42
C LEU A 145 -1.97 11.33 -10.87
N PRO A 146 -2.94 12.21 -11.20
CA PRO A 146 -2.66 13.63 -11.48
C PRO A 146 -2.03 14.34 -10.28
N TYR A 147 -1.45 15.51 -10.53
CA TYR A 147 -1.07 16.45 -9.47
C TYR A 147 -2.22 16.63 -8.49
N GLY A 148 -1.96 16.44 -7.20
CA GLY A 148 -2.99 16.50 -6.17
C GLY A 148 -2.55 15.92 -4.84
N THR A 149 -3.49 15.91 -3.90
CA THR A 149 -3.37 15.29 -2.57
C THR A 149 -4.29 14.09 -2.51
N TYR A 150 -3.81 13.02 -1.91
CA TYR A 150 -4.50 11.73 -1.85
C TYR A 150 -4.35 11.10 -0.47
N ASP A 151 -5.35 10.31 -0.08
CA ASP A 151 -5.24 9.38 1.04
C ASP A 151 -5.06 7.97 0.51
N VAL A 152 -4.17 7.20 1.11
CA VAL A 152 -4.09 5.75 0.95
C VAL A 152 -4.44 5.06 2.26
N ARG A 153 -5.30 4.06 2.19
CA ARG A 153 -5.77 3.30 3.35
C ARG A 153 -5.86 1.83 3.02
N GLU A 154 -5.48 0.99 3.96
CA GLU A 154 -5.78 -0.43 3.88
C GLU A 154 -7.28 -0.69 4.04
N THR A 155 -7.84 -1.52 3.17
CA THR A 155 -9.28 -1.79 3.11
C THR A 155 -9.64 -3.25 3.30
N ALA A 156 -8.71 -4.16 3.04
CA ALA A 156 -8.91 -5.59 3.29
C ALA A 156 -7.59 -6.31 3.52
N THR A 157 -7.63 -7.35 4.37
CA THR A 157 -6.52 -8.27 4.60
C THR A 157 -6.72 -9.57 3.81
N ASN A 158 -5.71 -10.42 3.77
CA ASN A 158 -5.79 -11.75 3.14
C ASN A 158 -6.37 -12.86 4.04
N GLY A 159 -6.95 -12.50 5.18
CA GLY A 159 -7.53 -13.46 6.13
C GLY A 159 -6.56 -14.09 7.12
N SER A 160 -5.25 -13.97 6.89
CA SER A 160 -4.21 -14.41 7.84
C SER A 160 -3.79 -13.32 8.82
N TYR A 161 -4.20 -12.09 8.55
CA TYR A 161 -3.90 -10.91 9.34
C TYR A 161 -5.18 -10.19 9.79
N LEU A 162 -5.08 -9.52 10.94
CA LEU A 162 -6.10 -8.60 11.43
C LEU A 162 -5.78 -7.21 10.86
N LEU A 163 -6.78 -6.53 10.32
CA LEU A 163 -6.63 -5.14 9.89
C LEU A 163 -6.44 -4.26 11.13
N THR A 164 -5.19 -3.97 11.46
CA THR A 164 -4.81 -3.20 12.66
C THR A 164 -4.25 -1.82 12.34
N ASP A 165 -3.90 -1.56 11.09
CA ASP A 165 -3.35 -0.30 10.59
C ASP A 165 -4.22 0.24 9.43
N GLY A 166 -5.50 0.47 9.71
CA GLY A 166 -6.48 0.92 8.72
C GLY A 166 -6.67 2.44 8.67
N GLU A 167 -5.85 3.23 9.38
CA GLU A 167 -5.91 4.69 9.32
C GLU A 167 -5.35 5.19 7.98
N PRO A 168 -6.01 6.15 7.34
CA PRO A 168 -5.52 6.70 6.08
C PRO A 168 -4.23 7.49 6.29
N ARG A 169 -3.32 7.41 5.30
CA ARG A 169 -2.12 8.24 5.22
C ARG A 169 -2.19 9.13 4.01
N THR A 170 -1.97 10.41 4.22
CA THR A 170 -2.02 11.42 3.17
C THR A 170 -0.66 11.53 2.49
N PHE A 171 -0.68 11.60 1.17
CA PHE A 171 0.50 11.85 0.33
C PHE A 171 0.17 12.83 -0.79
N GLU A 172 1.21 13.36 -1.42
CA GLU A 172 1.07 14.36 -2.46
C GLU A 172 1.80 13.94 -3.74
N VAL A 173 1.13 14.11 -4.89
CA VAL A 173 1.76 14.03 -6.21
C VAL A 173 2.10 15.46 -6.63
N ARG A 174 3.40 15.78 -6.66
CA ARG A 174 3.93 17.11 -6.98
C ARG A 174 4.90 17.11 -8.16
N THR A 175 5.43 15.95 -8.53
CA THR A 175 6.44 15.79 -9.59
C THR A 175 5.97 14.76 -10.60
N GLY A 176 6.14 15.06 -11.89
CA GLY A 176 5.80 14.14 -12.97
C GLY A 176 6.71 12.90 -12.96
N GLY A 177 6.11 11.71 -13.10
CA GLY A 177 6.81 10.43 -13.18
C GLY A 177 7.34 9.88 -11.86
N GLU A 178 7.15 10.57 -10.74
CA GLU A 178 7.58 10.13 -9.42
C GLU A 178 6.63 9.07 -8.84
N ILE A 179 7.19 8.04 -8.19
CA ILE A 179 6.46 7.12 -7.32
C ILE A 179 6.66 7.57 -5.88
N VAL A 180 5.62 8.11 -5.28
CA VAL A 180 5.63 8.57 -3.89
C VAL A 180 5.57 7.37 -2.96
N SER A 181 6.48 7.28 -1.99
CA SER A 181 6.54 6.23 -0.97
C SER A 181 6.56 6.77 0.47
N ALA A 182 6.35 8.07 0.63
CA ALA A 182 6.27 8.75 1.91
C ALA A 182 4.98 9.58 2.01
N SER A 183 4.48 9.75 3.24
CA SER A 183 3.36 10.62 3.57
C SER A 183 3.77 12.11 3.50
N GLU A 184 2.80 13.01 3.60
CA GLU A 184 3.04 14.46 3.66
C GLU A 184 3.90 14.86 4.87
N ASP A 185 3.88 14.08 5.96
CA ASP A 185 4.71 14.27 7.15
C ASP A 185 6.13 13.72 6.98
N GLY A 186 6.44 13.06 5.86
CA GLY A 186 7.72 12.46 5.55
C GLY A 186 7.92 11.04 6.07
N ASP A 187 6.93 10.45 6.72
CA ASP A 187 6.96 9.07 7.17
C ASP A 187 6.75 8.12 5.98
N ALA A 188 7.41 6.97 6.01
CA ALA A 188 7.21 5.94 5.00
C ALA A 188 5.74 5.48 4.96
N LEU A 189 5.22 5.24 3.76
CA LEU A 189 3.90 4.63 3.55
C LEU A 189 3.97 3.11 3.82
N GLU A 190 4.35 2.76 5.06
CA GLU A 190 4.44 1.40 5.55
C GLU A 190 3.27 1.08 6.48
N PHE A 191 2.51 0.04 6.17
CA PHE A 191 1.37 -0.43 6.95
C PHE A 191 1.70 -1.76 7.62
N ARG A 192 1.31 -1.91 8.90
CA ARG A 192 1.69 -3.05 9.73
C ARG A 192 0.47 -3.72 10.34
N ASP A 193 0.30 -4.99 10.06
CA ASP A 193 -0.79 -5.78 10.62
C ASP A 193 -0.32 -6.86 11.57
N GLN A 194 -1.26 -7.23 12.44
CA GLN A 194 -1.10 -8.31 13.38
C GLN A 194 -1.53 -9.62 12.75
N VAL A 195 -0.65 -10.63 12.77
CA VAL A 195 -1.01 -11.98 12.35
C VAL A 195 -2.15 -12.53 13.22
N VAL A 196 -3.09 -13.24 12.60
CA VAL A 196 -4.18 -13.92 13.32
C VAL A 196 -3.61 -15.09 14.12
N ARG A 197 -3.84 -15.08 15.43
CA ARG A 197 -3.45 -16.16 16.33
C ARG A 197 -4.67 -16.70 17.06
N ASN A 198 -4.71 -18.01 17.20
CA ASN A 198 -5.72 -18.72 17.97
C ASN A 198 -5.05 -19.79 18.81
N ASP A 199 -5.70 -20.15 19.91
CA ASP A 199 -5.22 -21.20 20.79
C ASP A 199 -5.85 -22.55 20.43
N LEU A 200 -5.09 -23.60 20.70
CA LEU A 200 -5.52 -24.99 20.63
C LEU A 200 -5.57 -25.56 22.04
N GLU A 201 -6.67 -26.26 22.33
CA GLU A 201 -6.79 -27.08 23.54
C GLU A 201 -7.01 -28.52 23.14
N LEU A 202 -6.36 -29.44 23.86
CA LEU A 202 -6.55 -30.87 23.63
C LEU A 202 -6.49 -31.66 24.95
N SER A 203 -7.19 -32.79 24.95
CA SER A 203 -7.14 -33.78 26.04
C SER A 203 -6.74 -35.14 25.50
N LYS A 204 -5.85 -35.84 26.22
CA LYS A 204 -5.45 -37.21 25.94
C LYS A 204 -5.83 -38.13 27.13
N LYS A 205 -6.65 -39.10 26.86
CA LYS A 205 -7.16 -40.04 27.86
C LYS A 205 -6.83 -41.47 27.47
N SER A 206 -6.66 -42.33 28.48
CA SER A 206 -6.64 -43.79 28.33
C SER A 206 -8.03 -44.32 27.96
N GLU A 207 -8.09 -45.24 27.02
CA GLU A 207 -9.36 -45.90 26.62
C GLU A 207 -9.94 -46.78 27.69
N SER A 208 -9.07 -47.41 28.50
CA SER A 208 -9.49 -48.43 29.45
C SER A 208 -10.07 -47.86 30.73
N ASP A 209 -9.56 -46.75 31.26
CA ASP A 209 -9.90 -46.24 32.58
C ASP A 209 -10.16 -44.72 32.60
N ASN A 210 -10.10 -44.09 31.42
CA ASN A 210 -10.29 -42.66 31.25
C ASN A 210 -9.26 -41.79 32.02
N ALA A 211 -8.12 -42.37 32.44
CA ALA A 211 -7.07 -41.64 33.09
C ALA A 211 -6.37 -40.66 32.11
N GLY A 212 -5.96 -39.51 32.60
CA GLY A 212 -5.14 -38.56 31.82
C GLY A 212 -3.79 -39.14 31.48
N LEU A 213 -3.31 -38.92 30.25
CA LEU A 213 -2.03 -39.38 29.76
C LEU A 213 -1.14 -38.22 29.41
N MET A 214 0.10 -38.25 29.91
CA MET A 214 1.14 -37.30 29.55
C MET A 214 1.79 -37.73 28.23
N VAL A 215 1.52 -37.03 27.15
CA VAL A 215 1.99 -37.40 25.80
C VAL A 215 2.44 -36.15 25.05
N PRO A 216 3.60 -36.18 24.38
CA PRO A 216 3.98 -35.12 23.48
C PRO A 216 3.18 -35.22 22.17
N PHE A 217 2.76 -34.07 21.65
CA PHE A 217 2.12 -33.90 20.36
C PHE A 217 2.92 -32.91 19.54
N ALA A 218 3.23 -33.25 18.30
CA ALA A 218 3.74 -32.31 17.32
C ALA A 218 2.56 -31.58 16.67
N ILE A 219 2.62 -30.26 16.63
CA ILE A 219 1.73 -29.40 15.88
C ILE A 219 2.53 -28.87 14.70
N GLU A 220 2.10 -29.16 13.49
CA GLU A 220 2.76 -28.76 12.27
C GLU A 220 1.88 -27.81 11.48
N ASN A 221 2.47 -26.68 11.07
CA ASN A 221 1.85 -25.80 10.09
C ASN A 221 2.14 -26.36 8.69
N ALA A 222 1.10 -26.89 8.05
CA ALA A 222 1.23 -27.53 6.74
C ALA A 222 1.68 -26.58 5.62
N ALA A 223 1.48 -25.26 5.78
CA ALA A 223 1.86 -24.27 4.79
C ALA A 223 3.32 -23.83 4.95
N THR A 224 3.82 -23.70 6.17
CA THR A 224 5.15 -23.16 6.46
C THR A 224 6.16 -24.24 6.87
N GLY A 225 5.68 -25.40 7.30
CA GLY A 225 6.52 -26.48 7.86
C GLY A 225 7.00 -26.20 9.29
N GLU A 226 6.52 -25.12 9.91
CA GLU A 226 6.79 -24.82 11.31
C GLU A 226 6.21 -25.92 12.20
N THR A 227 6.99 -26.35 13.20
CA THR A 227 6.60 -27.44 14.12
C THR A 227 6.79 -27.02 15.56
N HIS A 228 5.76 -27.24 16.38
CA HIS A 228 5.79 -27.05 17.84
C HIS A 228 5.49 -28.37 18.55
N VAL A 229 6.06 -28.56 19.74
CA VAL A 229 5.74 -29.69 20.59
C VAL A 229 4.94 -29.23 21.80
N LEU A 230 3.77 -29.84 21.97
CA LEU A 230 2.86 -29.59 23.08
C LEU A 230 2.73 -30.88 23.91
N VAL A 231 3.02 -30.81 25.23
CA VAL A 231 2.97 -31.96 26.12
C VAL A 231 1.75 -31.85 27.03
N THR A 232 0.91 -32.89 27.06
CA THR A 232 -0.21 -32.94 27.99
C THR A 232 0.24 -33.13 29.43
N ASP A 233 -0.48 -32.59 30.38
CA ASP A 233 -0.23 -32.70 31.81
C ASP A 233 -0.71 -34.04 32.40
N ARG A 234 -0.65 -34.17 33.73
CA ARG A 234 -1.12 -35.37 34.44
C ARG A 234 -2.64 -35.67 34.29
N ASN A 235 -3.40 -34.63 33.99
CA ASN A 235 -4.83 -34.79 33.71
C ASN A 235 -5.09 -35.16 32.24
N GLY A 236 -4.02 -35.15 31.45
CA GLY A 236 -4.08 -35.38 30.02
C GLY A 236 -4.41 -34.13 29.21
N ASP A 237 -4.39 -32.94 29.79
CA ASP A 237 -4.81 -31.71 29.15
C ASP A 237 -3.60 -30.89 28.73
N ALA A 238 -3.71 -30.18 27.60
CA ALA A 238 -2.74 -29.22 27.12
C ALA A 238 -3.40 -28.07 26.36
N SER A 239 -2.76 -26.90 26.36
CA SER A 239 -3.21 -25.71 25.65
C SER A 239 -2.03 -24.90 25.14
N THR A 240 -2.20 -24.24 23.98
CA THR A 240 -1.24 -23.26 23.47
C THR A 240 -1.44 -21.86 24.06
N ALA A 241 -2.50 -21.64 24.84
CA ALA A 241 -2.79 -20.34 25.44
C ALA A 241 -1.62 -19.80 26.26
N SER A 242 -1.42 -18.48 26.23
CA SER A 242 -0.30 -17.81 26.93
C SER A 242 -0.31 -18.03 28.45
N SER A 243 -1.45 -18.36 29.02
CA SER A 243 -1.61 -18.77 30.44
C SER A 243 -1.12 -20.17 30.72
N TRP A 244 -0.93 -21.01 29.71
CA TRP A 244 -0.42 -22.37 29.83
C TRP A 244 1.11 -22.35 29.76
N ASN A 245 1.77 -22.72 30.82
CA ASN A 245 3.23 -22.58 30.93
C ASN A 245 4.00 -23.87 30.58
N LYS A 246 3.37 -24.83 29.92
CA LYS A 246 3.94 -26.14 29.59
C LYS A 246 3.91 -26.45 28.10
N HIS A 247 4.04 -25.43 27.28
CA HIS A 247 4.17 -25.55 25.84
C HIS A 247 5.31 -24.66 25.33
N SER A 248 5.84 -24.98 24.17
CA SER A 248 6.76 -24.07 23.48
C SER A 248 6.01 -22.84 23.01
N ARG A 249 6.67 -21.70 23.09
CA ARG A 249 6.14 -20.43 22.59
C ARG A 249 6.73 -20.03 21.28
N ASP A 250 7.90 -20.56 21.02
CA ASP A 250 8.77 -20.08 19.97
C ASP A 250 9.12 -21.19 19.00
N THR A 251 10.30 -21.12 18.53
CA THR A 251 10.86 -21.88 17.44
C THR A 251 11.06 -23.37 17.77
N ASN A 252 11.26 -24.17 16.75
CA ASN A 252 11.58 -25.59 16.77
C ASN A 252 12.73 -25.97 17.77
N ALA A 253 13.62 -25.04 18.11
CA ALA A 253 14.68 -25.30 19.08
C ALA A 253 14.17 -25.50 20.51
N ASN A 254 13.16 -24.73 20.92
CA ASN A 254 12.52 -24.87 22.23
C ASN A 254 11.60 -26.09 22.27
N ASP A 255 10.94 -26.40 21.16
CA ASP A 255 10.09 -27.56 21.01
C ASP A 255 10.86 -28.87 21.20
N ALA A 256 12.09 -28.92 20.72
CA ALA A 256 12.95 -30.08 20.91
C ALA A 256 13.24 -30.38 22.40
N LEU A 257 13.43 -29.35 23.21
CA LEU A 257 13.61 -29.49 24.65
C LEU A 257 12.36 -30.01 25.33
N LEU A 258 11.19 -29.43 25.02
CA LEU A 258 9.92 -29.87 25.58
C LEU A 258 9.57 -31.31 25.20
N GLY A 259 9.88 -31.71 23.97
CA GLY A 259 9.66 -33.07 23.50
C GLY A 259 10.60 -34.11 24.08
N HIS A 260 11.84 -33.75 24.43
CA HIS A 260 12.85 -34.66 24.92
C HIS A 260 12.91 -34.77 26.44
N GLU A 261 12.56 -33.73 27.14
CA GLU A 261 12.62 -33.72 28.61
C GLU A 261 11.39 -34.33 29.28
N GLY A 262 10.42 -34.77 28.47
CA GLY A 262 9.18 -35.35 28.99
C GLY A 262 8.26 -34.31 29.60
N PRO A 263 7.23 -34.73 30.32
CA PRO A 263 6.24 -33.81 30.88
C PRO A 263 6.93 -32.86 31.85
N ILE A 264 6.80 -31.57 31.56
CA ILE A 264 7.20 -30.53 32.49
C ILE A 264 6.32 -30.66 33.72
N ALA A 265 6.91 -30.92 34.85
CA ALA A 265 6.21 -31.20 36.10
C ALA A 265 5.53 -29.96 36.70
#